data_38a13e01f0442203bc88c8300f1929ec
#
_entry.id   38a13e01f0442203bc88c8300f1929ec
#
_cell.length_a   1.000
_cell.length_b   1.000
_cell.length_c   1.000
_cell.angle_alpha   90.00
_cell.angle_beta   90.00
_cell.angle_gamma   90.00
#
_symmetry.space_group_name_H-M   'P 1'
#
loop_
_entity.id
_entity.type
_entity.pdbx_description
1 polymer ?
#
loop_
_entity_poly.entity_id
_entity_poly.type
_entity_poly.pdbx_seq_one_letter_code
_entity_poly.pdbx_strand_id
1 'polypeptide(L)'
;LQRQEKSNLKYYFLKTILFDETLSREDIIRECKRYDFDYTKKYACAVVCLAEERVFEANARKNLKDLKHIIFDEVEKNVSGYELKYYRVYHNNSIILFFEFPNSSDREENYGILTRILQEISNRMQKNGIWLESGVSKIVCGVDEIRNCYYHALDALSMGRRVEKNGSVYLYHRQEPLHILQRALSEKEQEQIYEETIACLDRYDRENNTDFLY
;
A
#
# COMPACT_ATOMS: atom_id res chain seq x y z
N LEU A 1 3.33 -18.24 -24.88
CA LEU A 1 2.42 -19.15 -24.13
C LEU A 1 2.98 -19.47 -22.74
N GLN A 2 4.16 -20.06 -22.59
CA GLN A 2 4.73 -20.46 -21.28
C GLN A 2 4.93 -19.30 -20.28
N ARG A 3 5.25 -18.08 -20.73
CA ARG A 3 5.45 -16.91 -19.85
C ARG A 3 4.13 -16.39 -19.28
N GLN A 4 3.05 -16.50 -20.05
CA GLN A 4 1.71 -16.08 -19.66
C GLN A 4 1.05 -17.08 -18.69
N GLU A 5 1.29 -18.36 -18.90
CA GLU A 5 0.84 -19.44 -17.99
C GLU A 5 1.54 -19.35 -16.62
N LYS A 6 2.87 -19.13 -16.57
CA LYS A 6 3.61 -18.92 -15.33
C LYS A 6 3.14 -17.66 -14.58
N SER A 7 2.81 -16.59 -15.28
CA SER A 7 2.28 -15.36 -14.67
C SER A 7 0.90 -15.59 -14.05
N ASN A 8 0.03 -16.35 -14.72
CA ASN A 8 -1.30 -16.67 -14.21
C ASN A 8 -1.23 -17.58 -12.96
N LEU A 9 -0.32 -18.56 -12.94
CA LEU A 9 -0.14 -19.44 -11.79
C LEU A 9 0.35 -18.68 -10.57
N LYS A 10 1.31 -17.76 -10.74
CA LYS A 10 1.78 -16.90 -9.63
C LYS A 10 0.68 -15.97 -9.11
N TYR A 11 -0.18 -15.47 -9.98
CA TYR A 11 -1.36 -14.70 -9.60
C TYR A 11 -2.31 -15.49 -8.70
N TYR A 12 -2.66 -16.72 -9.10
CA TYR A 12 -3.54 -17.59 -8.29
C TYR A 12 -2.92 -17.92 -6.94
N PHE A 13 -1.63 -18.24 -6.93
CA PHE A 13 -0.90 -18.53 -5.71
C PHE A 13 -0.92 -17.36 -4.72
N LEU A 14 -0.57 -16.17 -5.17
CA LEU A 14 -0.63 -14.96 -4.33
C LEU A 14 -2.05 -14.69 -3.82
N LYS A 15 -3.05 -14.83 -4.68
CA LYS A 15 -4.44 -14.67 -4.28
C LYS A 15 -4.84 -15.68 -3.19
N THR A 16 -4.39 -16.92 -3.30
CA THR A 16 -4.62 -17.95 -2.29
C THR A 16 -3.93 -17.59 -0.97
N ILE A 17 -2.66 -17.18 -0.97
CA ILE A 17 -1.97 -16.75 0.25
C ILE A 17 -2.68 -15.57 0.93
N LEU A 18 -3.18 -14.63 0.15
CA LEU A 18 -3.81 -13.42 0.69
C LEU A 18 -5.15 -13.69 1.36
N PHE A 19 -5.95 -14.57 0.79
CA PHE A 19 -7.38 -14.67 1.13
C PHE A 19 -7.81 -16.04 1.68
N ASP A 20 -6.94 -17.05 1.63
CA ASP A 20 -7.20 -18.34 2.26
C ASP A 20 -6.51 -18.42 3.63
N GLU A 21 -7.31 -18.18 4.69
CA GLU A 21 -6.85 -18.21 6.07
C GLU A 21 -6.54 -19.63 6.58
N THR A 22 -6.91 -20.66 5.85
CA THR A 22 -6.70 -22.06 6.26
C THR A 22 -5.30 -22.56 5.96
N LEU A 23 -4.52 -21.84 5.14
CA LEU A 23 -3.17 -22.23 4.76
C LEU A 23 -2.21 -22.18 5.96
N SER A 24 -1.56 -23.32 6.23
CA SER A 24 -0.45 -23.36 7.18
C SER A 24 0.83 -22.77 6.57
N ARG A 25 1.80 -22.44 7.42
CA ARG A 25 3.12 -21.97 6.97
C ARG A 25 3.81 -23.00 6.07
N GLU A 26 3.70 -24.28 6.42
CA GLU A 26 4.28 -25.39 5.64
C GLU A 26 3.64 -25.48 4.25
N ASP A 27 2.33 -25.27 4.14
CA ASP A 27 1.62 -25.25 2.87
C ASP A 27 2.11 -24.09 1.99
N ILE A 28 2.25 -22.90 2.56
CA ILE A 28 2.77 -21.72 1.86
C ILE A 28 4.18 -22.00 1.32
N ILE A 29 5.10 -22.53 2.13
CA ILE A 29 6.47 -22.85 1.71
C ILE A 29 6.49 -23.92 0.62
N ARG A 30 5.63 -24.94 0.72
CA ARG A 30 5.52 -25.99 -0.29
C ARG A 30 5.06 -25.42 -1.64
N GLU A 31 4.06 -24.59 -1.63
CA GLU A 31 3.55 -23.96 -2.83
C GLU A 31 4.55 -22.92 -3.40
N CYS A 32 5.31 -22.22 -2.57
CA CYS A 32 6.41 -21.35 -3.04
C CYS A 32 7.41 -22.10 -3.91
N LYS A 33 7.85 -23.28 -3.47
CA LYS A 33 8.76 -24.14 -4.23
C LYS A 33 8.17 -24.56 -5.58
N ARG A 34 6.86 -24.84 -5.60
CA ARG A 34 6.14 -25.22 -6.81
C ARG A 34 6.05 -24.12 -7.85
N TYR A 35 5.91 -22.87 -7.39
CA TYR A 35 5.74 -21.70 -8.27
C TYR A 35 7.01 -20.88 -8.48
N ASP A 36 8.17 -21.38 -8.05
CA ASP A 36 9.46 -20.68 -8.14
C ASP A 36 9.38 -19.28 -7.51
N PHE A 37 8.86 -19.26 -6.28
CA PHE A 37 8.75 -18.09 -5.45
C PHE A 37 9.77 -18.18 -4.31
N ASP A 38 10.65 -17.19 -4.17
CA ASP A 38 11.71 -17.26 -3.16
C ASP A 38 11.17 -16.82 -1.80
N TYR A 39 10.84 -17.79 -0.95
CA TYR A 39 10.29 -17.54 0.38
C TYR A 39 11.27 -16.93 1.39
N THR A 40 12.52 -16.72 0.99
CA THR A 40 13.56 -16.15 1.87
C THR A 40 13.83 -14.67 1.62
N LYS A 41 13.28 -14.11 0.56
CA LYS A 41 13.49 -12.71 0.16
C LYS A 41 12.73 -11.72 1.04
N LYS A 42 13.08 -10.45 0.88
CA LYS A 42 12.31 -9.34 1.43
C LYS A 42 11.16 -8.99 0.51
N TYR A 43 10.00 -8.71 1.10
CA TYR A 43 8.79 -8.36 0.36
C TYR A 43 8.19 -7.06 0.91
N ALA A 44 7.60 -6.27 0.02
CA ALA A 44 6.69 -5.20 0.37
C ALA A 44 5.44 -5.28 -0.50
N CYS A 45 4.32 -4.85 0.06
CA CYS A 45 3.05 -4.75 -0.63
C CYS A 45 2.69 -3.28 -0.84
N ALA A 46 2.18 -2.95 -2.02
CA ALA A 46 1.47 -1.70 -2.25
C ALA A 46 0.04 -2.01 -2.70
N VAL A 47 -0.93 -1.36 -2.07
CA VAL A 47 -2.33 -1.39 -2.49
C VAL A 47 -2.64 -0.06 -3.17
N VAL A 48 -3.02 -0.12 -4.45
CA VAL A 48 -3.34 1.04 -5.29
C VAL A 48 -4.84 1.06 -5.56
N CYS A 49 -5.48 2.19 -5.32
CA CYS A 49 -6.90 2.41 -5.58
C CYS A 49 -7.16 3.81 -6.19
N LEU A 50 -8.39 4.04 -6.61
CA LEU A 50 -8.84 5.38 -7.00
C LEU A 50 -9.06 6.23 -5.74
N ALA A 51 -8.68 7.50 -5.79
CA ALA A 51 -8.97 8.46 -4.74
C ALA A 51 -10.48 8.76 -4.69
N GLU A 52 -11.14 8.42 -3.58
CA GLU A 52 -12.60 8.50 -3.44
C GLU A 52 -13.12 9.93 -3.52
N GLU A 53 -12.43 10.88 -2.91
CA GLU A 53 -12.87 12.29 -2.83
C GLU A 53 -12.81 13.03 -4.17
N ARG A 54 -12.03 12.56 -5.14
CA ARG A 54 -11.81 13.22 -6.44
C ARG A 54 -12.54 12.57 -7.61
N VAL A 55 -13.31 11.53 -7.33
CA VAL A 55 -14.10 10.80 -8.34
C VAL A 55 -15.28 11.64 -8.86
N PHE A 56 -15.67 12.72 -8.16
CA PHE A 56 -16.80 13.58 -8.52
C PHE A 56 -16.52 14.58 -9.65
N GLU A 57 -15.26 14.88 -9.97
CA GLU A 57 -14.90 15.81 -11.03
C GLU A 57 -14.61 15.08 -12.35
N ALA A 58 -15.55 15.10 -13.24
CA ALA A 58 -15.43 14.81 -14.68
C ALA A 58 -14.82 13.45 -15.12
N ASN A 59 -15.62 12.51 -15.46
CA ASN A 59 -15.34 11.15 -15.96
C ASN A 59 -15.29 10.03 -14.91
N ALA A 60 -15.88 10.22 -13.79
CA ALA A 60 -15.93 9.35 -12.60
C ALA A 60 -16.58 7.97 -12.77
N ARG A 61 -16.83 7.52 -13.99
CA ARG A 61 -17.38 6.18 -14.29
C ARG A 61 -16.33 5.17 -14.76
N LYS A 62 -15.06 5.55 -14.79
CA LYS A 62 -14.00 4.59 -15.11
C LYS A 62 -13.72 3.75 -13.87
N ASN A 63 -14.12 2.49 -13.91
CA ASN A 63 -13.78 1.50 -12.89
C ASN A 63 -12.27 1.22 -12.98
N LEU A 64 -11.57 1.05 -11.86
CA LEU A 64 -10.16 0.66 -11.83
C LEU A 64 -9.91 -0.64 -12.61
N LYS A 65 -10.93 -1.50 -12.72
CA LYS A 65 -10.87 -2.71 -13.56
C LYS A 65 -10.55 -2.39 -15.02
N ASP A 66 -11.09 -1.29 -15.55
CA ASP A 66 -10.89 -0.89 -16.95
C ASP A 66 -9.52 -0.21 -17.14
N LEU A 67 -9.00 0.38 -16.06
CA LEU A 67 -7.72 1.08 -16.05
C LEU A 67 -6.54 0.17 -15.68
N LYS A 68 -6.80 -1.02 -15.17
CA LYS A 68 -5.76 -1.94 -14.65
C LYS A 68 -4.65 -2.22 -15.65
N HIS A 69 -4.97 -2.33 -16.95
CA HIS A 69 -3.96 -2.60 -17.98
C HIS A 69 -3.02 -1.40 -18.13
N ILE A 70 -3.56 -0.19 -18.15
CA ILE A 70 -2.76 1.04 -18.25
C ILE A 70 -1.85 1.18 -17.04
N ILE A 71 -2.40 0.92 -15.84
CA ILE A 71 -1.63 0.98 -14.59
C ILE A 71 -0.55 -0.10 -14.58
N PHE A 72 -0.86 -1.32 -15.01
CA PHE A 72 0.13 -2.39 -15.10
C PHE A 72 1.26 -2.09 -16.07
N ASP A 73 0.96 -1.50 -17.24
CA ASP A 73 1.96 -1.08 -18.22
C ASP A 73 2.86 0.04 -17.65
N GLU A 74 2.28 0.96 -16.89
CA GLU A 74 3.06 1.99 -16.20
C GLU A 74 3.94 1.41 -15.07
N VAL A 75 3.42 0.45 -14.30
CA VAL A 75 4.23 -0.27 -13.28
C VAL A 75 5.39 -0.98 -13.95
N GLU A 76 5.14 -1.74 -15.03
CA GLU A 76 6.18 -2.48 -15.77
C GLU A 76 7.31 -1.56 -16.26
N LYS A 77 6.95 -0.43 -16.85
CA LYS A 77 7.93 0.56 -17.34
C LYS A 77 8.80 1.13 -16.22
N ASN A 78 8.19 1.44 -15.08
CA ASN A 78 8.90 2.05 -13.97
C ASN A 78 9.75 1.02 -13.20
N VAL A 79 9.25 -0.20 -12.99
CA VAL A 79 9.96 -1.26 -12.27
C VAL A 79 11.17 -1.78 -13.05
N SER A 80 11.09 -1.84 -14.39
CA SER A 80 12.19 -2.34 -15.23
C SER A 80 13.48 -1.52 -15.07
N GLY A 81 13.37 -0.24 -14.74
CA GLY A 81 14.53 0.63 -14.47
C GLY A 81 15.26 0.32 -13.16
N TYR A 82 14.68 -0.46 -12.25
CA TYR A 82 15.25 -0.79 -10.93
C TYR A 82 15.63 -2.27 -10.79
N GLU A 83 15.53 -3.08 -11.85
CA GLU A 83 15.76 -4.53 -11.81
C GLU A 83 14.95 -5.26 -10.72
N LEU A 84 13.81 -4.70 -10.33
CA LEU A 84 12.94 -5.27 -9.31
C LEU A 84 12.02 -6.34 -9.91
N LYS A 85 11.86 -7.43 -9.19
CA LYS A 85 10.77 -8.35 -9.45
C LYS A 85 9.51 -7.85 -8.75
N TYR A 86 8.39 -7.94 -9.45
CA TYR A 86 7.10 -7.64 -8.86
C TYR A 86 6.04 -8.63 -9.29
N TYR A 87 5.00 -8.72 -8.48
CA TYR A 87 3.83 -9.57 -8.70
C TYR A 87 2.59 -8.72 -8.52
N ARG A 88 1.53 -9.03 -9.27
CA ARG A 88 0.33 -8.20 -9.29
C ARG A 88 -0.93 -9.04 -9.08
N VAL A 89 -1.84 -8.54 -8.27
CA VAL A 89 -3.17 -9.11 -8.04
C VAL A 89 -4.21 -8.01 -8.19
N TYR A 90 -5.33 -8.30 -8.82
CA TYR A 90 -6.49 -7.41 -8.82
C TYR A 90 -7.56 -7.98 -7.91
N HIS A 91 -8.03 -7.20 -6.95
CA HIS A 91 -9.03 -7.62 -5.98
C HIS A 91 -9.83 -6.43 -5.44
N ASN A 92 -11.18 -6.57 -5.37
CA ASN A 92 -12.08 -5.59 -4.78
C ASN A 92 -11.81 -4.14 -5.23
N ASN A 93 -11.71 -3.91 -6.54
CA ASN A 93 -11.42 -2.61 -7.13
C ASN A 93 -10.09 -1.99 -6.68
N SER A 94 -9.13 -2.81 -6.27
CA SER A 94 -7.77 -2.42 -5.93
C SER A 94 -6.76 -3.22 -6.73
N ILE A 95 -5.62 -2.61 -7.01
CA ILE A 95 -4.44 -3.27 -7.57
C ILE A 95 -3.48 -3.51 -6.42
N ILE A 96 -3.13 -4.77 -6.22
CA ILE A 96 -2.18 -5.20 -5.20
C ILE A 96 -0.87 -5.53 -5.90
N LEU A 97 0.21 -4.87 -5.52
CA LEU A 97 1.55 -5.05 -6.05
C LEU A 97 2.45 -5.58 -4.94
N PHE A 98 3.13 -6.69 -5.19
CA PHE A 98 4.18 -7.20 -4.31
C PHE A 98 5.52 -7.00 -4.98
N PHE A 99 6.43 -6.38 -4.27
CA PHE A 99 7.79 -6.15 -4.71
C PHE A 99 8.74 -7.06 -3.95
N GLU A 100 9.62 -7.75 -4.68
CA GLU A 100 10.66 -8.64 -4.15
C GLU A 100 11.99 -7.90 -4.18
N PHE A 101 12.65 -7.83 -3.03
CA PHE A 101 13.94 -7.17 -2.86
C PHE A 101 15.05 -8.17 -2.49
N PRO A 102 16.29 -7.91 -2.89
CA PRO A 102 17.44 -8.65 -2.40
C PRO A 102 17.56 -8.55 -0.87
N ASN A 103 18.04 -9.61 -0.22
CA ASN A 103 18.24 -9.61 1.23
C ASN A 103 19.29 -8.58 1.68
N SER A 104 20.27 -8.27 0.81
CA SER A 104 21.32 -7.26 1.06
C SER A 104 20.87 -5.82 0.88
N SER A 105 19.67 -5.58 0.30
CA SER A 105 19.22 -4.21 0.04
C SER A 105 18.86 -3.46 1.33
N ASP A 106 19.14 -2.16 1.35
CA ASP A 106 18.77 -1.27 2.44
C ASP A 106 17.26 -1.00 2.45
N ARG A 107 16.67 -0.87 3.65
CA ARG A 107 15.23 -0.66 3.80
C ARG A 107 14.80 0.74 3.36
N GLU A 108 15.53 1.76 3.75
CA GLU A 108 15.18 3.15 3.41
C GLU A 108 15.32 3.39 1.90
N GLU A 109 16.35 2.83 1.29
CA GLU A 109 16.52 2.86 -0.16
C GLU A 109 15.33 2.18 -0.86
N ASN A 110 14.92 1.00 -0.40
CA ASN A 110 13.78 0.29 -0.94
C ASN A 110 12.48 1.09 -0.82
N TYR A 111 12.23 1.75 0.33
CA TYR A 111 11.08 2.65 0.47
C TYR A 111 11.16 3.85 -0.47
N GLY A 112 12.34 4.41 -0.65
CA GLY A 112 12.59 5.48 -1.62
C GLY A 112 12.25 5.07 -3.05
N ILE A 113 12.65 3.87 -3.47
CA ILE A 113 12.34 3.29 -4.78
C ILE A 113 10.82 3.10 -4.94
N LEU A 114 10.17 2.46 -3.97
CA LEU A 114 8.71 2.22 -4.02
C LEU A 114 7.92 3.53 -4.10
N THR A 115 8.27 4.49 -3.26
CA THR A 115 7.62 5.80 -3.25
C THR A 115 7.76 6.49 -4.59
N ARG A 116 8.95 6.49 -5.19
CA ARG A 116 9.21 7.08 -6.51
C ARG A 116 8.38 6.41 -7.60
N ILE A 117 8.38 5.08 -7.67
CA ILE A 117 7.59 4.32 -8.65
C ILE A 117 6.11 4.68 -8.55
N LEU A 118 5.56 4.64 -7.33
CA LEU A 118 4.12 4.89 -7.12
C LEU A 118 3.74 6.35 -7.38
N GLN A 119 4.60 7.31 -7.02
CA GLN A 119 4.39 8.72 -7.33
C GLN A 119 4.44 9.00 -8.83
N GLU A 120 5.38 8.41 -9.57
CA GLU A 120 5.46 8.56 -11.01
C GLU A 120 4.21 8.01 -11.70
N ILE A 121 3.72 6.85 -11.26
CA ILE A 121 2.47 6.27 -11.76
C ILE A 121 1.29 7.21 -11.44
N SER A 122 1.17 7.67 -10.20
CA SER A 122 0.11 8.60 -9.78
C SER A 122 0.14 9.88 -10.60
N ASN A 123 1.30 10.50 -10.78
CA ASN A 123 1.47 11.73 -11.55
C ASN A 123 1.08 11.55 -13.03
N ARG A 124 1.41 10.41 -13.64
CA ARG A 124 1.01 10.12 -15.03
C ARG A 124 -0.49 9.90 -15.16
N MET A 125 -1.09 9.19 -14.21
CA MET A 125 -2.54 8.96 -14.20
C MET A 125 -3.31 10.25 -13.96
N GLN A 126 -2.79 11.13 -13.09
CA GLN A 126 -3.38 12.44 -12.81
C GLN A 126 -3.44 13.33 -14.07
N LYS A 127 -2.42 13.29 -14.93
CA LYS A 127 -2.44 14.00 -16.24
C LYS A 127 -3.60 13.54 -17.14
N ASN A 128 -4.11 12.34 -16.93
CA ASN A 128 -5.27 11.79 -17.63
C ASN A 128 -6.59 11.95 -16.84
N GLY A 129 -6.59 12.79 -15.78
CA GLY A 129 -7.75 13.02 -14.94
C GLY A 129 -8.09 11.85 -14.01
N ILE A 130 -7.11 10.99 -13.68
CA ILE A 130 -7.29 9.82 -12.83
C ILE A 130 -6.40 9.99 -11.60
N TRP A 131 -7.00 10.08 -10.44
CA TRP A 131 -6.28 10.20 -9.17
C TRP A 131 -6.16 8.84 -8.51
N LEU A 132 -4.91 8.44 -8.22
CA LEU A 132 -4.58 7.21 -7.52
C LEU A 132 -4.03 7.51 -6.13
N GLU A 133 -4.37 6.64 -5.20
CA GLU A 133 -3.80 6.59 -3.86
C GLU A 133 -3.17 5.22 -3.64
N SER A 134 -2.09 5.17 -2.91
CA SER A 134 -1.34 3.95 -2.66
C SER A 134 -0.92 3.85 -1.20
N GLY A 135 -1.28 2.75 -0.55
CA GLY A 135 -0.73 2.39 0.76
C GLY A 135 0.41 1.40 0.60
N VAL A 136 1.51 1.60 1.29
CA VAL A 136 2.71 0.75 1.23
C VAL A 136 2.97 0.11 2.58
N SER A 137 3.16 -1.19 2.61
CA SER A 137 3.41 -1.98 3.81
C SER A 137 4.79 -1.75 4.40
N LYS A 138 5.05 -2.38 5.56
CA LYS A 138 6.42 -2.67 5.98
C LYS A 138 7.10 -3.61 4.99
N ILE A 139 8.43 -3.49 4.90
CA ILE A 139 9.27 -4.48 4.24
C ILE A 139 9.52 -5.61 5.23
N VAL A 140 9.08 -6.80 4.89
CA VAL A 140 9.18 -8.01 5.70
C VAL A 140 10.10 -9.04 5.06
N CYS A 141 10.55 -10.01 5.86
CA CYS A 141 11.33 -11.15 5.38
C CYS A 141 10.44 -12.39 5.38
N GLY A 142 10.42 -13.09 4.26
CA GLY A 142 9.67 -14.33 4.13
C GLY A 142 8.28 -14.13 3.53
N VAL A 143 7.87 -15.12 2.77
CA VAL A 143 6.59 -15.11 2.04
C VAL A 143 5.38 -15.34 2.95
N ASP A 144 5.55 -15.96 4.10
CA ASP A 144 4.55 -16.16 5.13
C ASP A 144 4.02 -14.85 5.71
N GLU A 145 4.82 -13.77 5.63
CA GLU A 145 4.41 -12.43 6.05
C GLU A 145 3.67 -11.63 4.96
N ILE A 146 3.48 -12.17 3.77
CA ILE A 146 2.83 -11.46 2.63
C ILE A 146 1.41 -11.01 2.99
N ARG A 147 0.66 -11.83 3.74
CA ARG A 147 -0.69 -11.45 4.19
C ARG A 147 -0.64 -10.23 5.11
N ASN A 148 0.28 -10.22 6.05
CA ASN A 148 0.49 -9.06 6.95
C ASN A 148 0.91 -7.82 6.16
N CYS A 149 1.76 -7.96 5.13
CA CYS A 149 2.07 -6.85 4.22
C CYS A 149 0.82 -6.25 3.59
N TYR A 150 -0.10 -7.08 3.13
CA TYR A 150 -1.35 -6.59 2.53
C TYR A 150 -2.18 -5.78 3.52
N TYR A 151 -2.37 -6.28 4.74
CA TYR A 151 -3.09 -5.53 5.78
C TYR A 151 -2.38 -4.24 6.18
N HIS A 152 -1.05 -4.25 6.34
CA HIS A 152 -0.29 -3.03 6.59
C HIS A 152 -0.43 -1.99 5.47
N ALA A 153 -0.52 -2.42 4.21
CA ALA A 153 -0.74 -1.51 3.09
C ALA A 153 -2.15 -0.90 3.11
N LEU A 154 -3.17 -1.69 3.48
CA LEU A 154 -4.54 -1.19 3.68
C LEU A 154 -4.62 -0.20 4.85
N ASP A 155 -3.99 -0.53 5.97
CA ASP A 155 -3.92 0.36 7.14
C ASP A 155 -3.25 1.69 6.78
N ALA A 156 -2.11 1.63 6.07
CA ALA A 156 -1.41 2.83 5.60
C ALA A 156 -2.30 3.71 4.73
N LEU A 157 -3.07 3.11 3.83
CA LEU A 157 -4.01 3.82 2.96
C LEU A 157 -5.13 4.47 3.77
N SER A 158 -5.73 3.72 4.70
CA SER A 158 -6.83 4.20 5.54
C SER A 158 -6.39 5.36 6.45
N MET A 159 -5.23 5.22 7.09
CA MET A 159 -4.69 6.26 7.97
C MET A 159 -4.21 7.47 7.17
N GLY A 160 -3.50 7.24 6.07
CA GLY A 160 -2.97 8.31 5.24
C GLY A 160 -4.05 9.26 4.73
N ARG A 161 -5.19 8.74 4.32
CA ARG A 161 -6.37 9.52 3.91
C ARG A 161 -6.87 10.46 5.01
N ARG A 162 -6.75 10.05 6.28
CA ARG A 162 -7.19 10.86 7.44
C ARG A 162 -6.20 11.95 7.79
N VAL A 163 -4.91 11.68 7.67
CA VAL A 163 -3.82 12.56 8.12
C VAL A 163 -3.34 13.47 7.00
N GLU A 164 -3.22 12.96 5.79
CA GLU A 164 -2.63 13.67 4.64
C GLU A 164 -3.66 13.83 3.52
N LYS A 165 -4.53 14.83 3.58
CA LYS A 165 -5.62 15.05 2.60
C LYS A 165 -5.19 15.14 1.13
N ASN A 166 -3.92 15.41 0.83
CA ASN A 166 -3.40 15.56 -0.52
C ASN A 166 -2.29 14.54 -0.89
N GLY A 167 -2.04 13.56 -0.04
CA GLY A 167 -1.07 12.51 -0.30
C GLY A 167 -1.53 11.58 -1.43
N SER A 168 -0.57 10.97 -2.13
CA SER A 168 -0.84 9.91 -3.09
C SER A 168 -0.18 8.58 -2.73
N VAL A 169 0.83 8.62 -1.85
CA VAL A 169 1.57 7.43 -1.39
C VAL A 169 1.76 7.51 0.12
N TYR A 170 1.19 6.55 0.83
CA TYR A 170 1.19 6.47 2.28
C TYR A 170 2.03 5.28 2.75
N LEU A 171 3.00 5.53 3.62
CA LEU A 171 3.95 4.52 4.09
C LEU A 171 3.60 4.07 5.51
N TYR A 172 3.28 2.79 5.69
CA TYR A 172 2.90 2.22 6.99
C TYR A 172 3.95 2.47 8.08
N HIS A 173 5.24 2.32 7.77
CA HIS A 173 6.30 2.48 8.76
C HIS A 173 6.39 3.91 9.33
N ARG A 174 5.97 4.93 8.57
CA ARG A 174 5.89 6.32 9.06
C ARG A 174 4.69 6.56 9.97
N GLN A 175 3.64 5.78 9.79
CA GLN A 175 2.38 5.87 10.53
C GLN A 175 2.29 4.86 11.68
N GLU A 176 3.25 3.95 11.78
CA GLU A 176 3.24 2.86 12.77
C GLU A 176 3.09 3.35 14.22
N PRO A 177 3.75 4.44 14.67
CA PRO A 177 3.54 4.96 16.03
C PRO A 177 2.08 5.34 16.29
N LEU A 178 1.40 5.92 15.29
CA LEU A 178 -0.03 6.27 15.40
C LEU A 178 -0.92 5.03 15.48
N HIS A 179 -0.61 3.98 14.69
CA HIS A 179 -1.33 2.70 14.75
C HIS A 179 -1.17 2.02 16.11
N ILE A 180 0.04 2.07 16.70
CA ILE A 180 0.29 1.52 18.02
C ILE A 180 -0.52 2.28 19.08
N LEU A 181 -0.51 3.61 19.03
CA LEU A 181 -1.28 4.45 19.95
C LEU A 181 -2.79 4.18 19.85
N GLN A 182 -3.33 4.11 18.62
CA GLN A 182 -4.75 3.82 18.41
C GLN A 182 -5.18 2.45 18.93
N ARG A 183 -4.31 1.44 18.86
CA ARG A 183 -4.60 0.10 19.38
C ARG A 183 -4.40 -0.02 20.91
N ALA A 184 -3.50 0.77 21.47
CA ALA A 184 -3.16 0.74 22.88
C ALA A 184 -4.12 1.56 23.74
N LEU A 185 -4.75 2.58 23.18
CA LEU A 185 -5.63 3.51 23.89
C LEU A 185 -7.09 3.25 23.56
N SER A 186 -7.93 3.17 24.57
CA SER A 186 -9.39 3.23 24.39
C SER A 186 -9.82 4.60 23.86
N GLU A 187 -11.01 4.69 23.24
CA GLU A 187 -11.55 5.97 22.75
C GLU A 187 -11.56 7.04 23.85
N LYS A 188 -11.91 6.65 25.09
CA LYS A 188 -11.94 7.55 26.24
C LYS A 188 -10.55 8.07 26.62
N GLU A 189 -9.51 7.23 26.56
CA GLU A 189 -8.13 7.64 26.82
C GLU A 189 -7.60 8.56 25.71
N GLN A 190 -7.98 8.31 24.46
CA GLN A 190 -7.64 9.19 23.33
C GLN A 190 -8.27 10.57 23.51
N GLU A 191 -9.54 10.64 23.89
CA GLU A 191 -10.26 11.88 24.17
C GLU A 191 -9.65 12.64 25.36
N GLN A 192 -9.29 11.92 26.43
CA GLN A 192 -8.62 12.53 27.58
C GLN A 192 -7.25 13.11 27.21
N ILE A 193 -6.43 12.39 26.45
CA ILE A 193 -5.13 12.90 25.97
C ILE A 193 -5.32 14.14 25.09
N TYR A 194 -6.32 14.13 24.20
CA TYR A 194 -6.64 15.29 23.38
C TYR A 194 -6.99 16.50 24.24
N GLU A 195 -7.90 16.34 25.20
CA GLU A 195 -8.32 17.43 26.11
C GLU A 195 -7.17 17.98 26.97
N GLU A 196 -6.28 17.11 27.46
CA GLU A 196 -5.16 17.50 28.30
C GLU A 196 -3.98 18.14 27.53
N THR A 197 -3.84 17.86 26.24
CA THR A 197 -2.64 18.25 25.48
C THR A 197 -2.91 19.21 24.31
N ILE A 198 -3.94 18.94 23.53
CA ILE A 198 -4.16 19.62 22.24
C ILE A 198 -5.35 20.59 22.27
N ALA A 199 -6.39 20.27 23.06
CA ALA A 199 -7.63 21.05 23.06
C ALA A 199 -7.43 22.53 23.43
N CYS A 200 -6.42 22.85 24.23
CA CYS A 200 -6.09 24.24 24.57
C CYS A 200 -5.57 25.02 23.34
N LEU A 201 -4.76 24.40 22.48
CA LEU A 201 -4.25 25.02 21.26
C LEU A 201 -5.34 25.09 20.19
N ASP A 202 -6.15 24.03 20.03
CA ASP A 202 -7.29 24.02 19.10
C ASP A 202 -8.31 25.14 19.43
N ARG A 203 -8.56 25.33 20.74
CA ARG A 203 -9.42 26.44 21.22
C ARG A 203 -8.78 27.79 20.92
N TYR A 204 -7.49 27.95 21.20
CA TYR A 204 -6.76 29.18 20.93
C TYR A 204 -6.79 29.54 19.44
N ASP A 205 -6.54 28.55 18.55
CA ASP A 205 -6.56 28.76 17.11
C ASP A 205 -7.94 29.21 16.63
N ARG A 206 -9.01 28.59 17.13
CA ARG A 206 -10.39 28.96 16.79
C ARG A 206 -10.75 30.38 17.28
N GLU A 207 -10.31 30.76 18.49
CA GLU A 207 -10.62 32.06 19.07
C GLU A 207 -9.81 33.20 18.43
N ASN A 208 -8.59 32.93 18.01
CA ASN A 208 -7.65 33.95 17.50
C ASN A 208 -7.44 33.86 15.98
N ASN A 209 -8.10 32.94 15.30
CA ASN A 209 -7.96 32.70 13.86
C ASN A 209 -6.48 32.46 13.46
N THR A 210 -5.78 31.69 14.28
CA THR A 210 -4.39 31.26 14.10
C THR A 210 -4.34 29.81 13.63
N ASP A 211 -3.18 29.32 13.24
CA ASP A 211 -2.98 28.01 12.63
C ASP A 211 -1.72 27.33 13.22
N PHE A 212 -1.71 27.16 14.54
CA PHE A 212 -0.59 26.53 15.24
C PHE A 212 -0.63 24.99 15.17
N LEU A 213 -1.82 24.43 14.89
CA LEU A 213 -2.04 22.98 14.79
C LEU A 213 -2.01 22.44 13.35
N TYR A 214 -1.96 23.30 12.33
CA TYR A 214 -2.05 22.89 10.90
C TYR A 214 -0.87 23.34 10.07
#